data_df8e18851677a9c1b836cbebeb89bef3
#
_entry.id   df8e18851677a9c1b836cbebeb89bef3
#
_cell.length_a   1.000
_cell.length_b   1.000
_cell.length_c   1.000
_cell.angle_alpha   90.00
_cell.angle_beta   90.00
_cell.angle_gamma   90.00
#
_symmetry.space_group_name_H-M   'P 1'
#
loop_
_entity.id
_entity.type
_entity.pdbx_description
1 polymer ?
#
loop_
_entity_poly.entity_id
_entity_poly.type
_entity_poly.pdbx_seq_one_letter_code
_entity_poly.pdbx_strand_id
1 'polypeptide(L)'
;MLGKLFGKAGERPEADAHALPVPRGRRNGTYPVRALGDTRVLALVEAADAGDWDGVKAALAPFDLGRDHRVLGELADLDGVQDWIGRAVEQDTEHRATALLISGARHIAWGWEARTADRAVNVTREQWRVFHERLEIAEEHLLLAAEARPHWVTPWCRLLTSARGMSLPDDVKRTRYEAALRRDPLDLETHLERVSQLQPRWGGEPGEATRYAREVFTGAPEGHRLGCVVAMAHIEDWVESDSPGCLDLPYIQKELRDAARHSILHPAYERRPGWQQDFNMFAMALSLASESVAAPQVFHELGGAYTPWPWRYMSQPEKAYARFRRHA
;
A
#
# COMPACT_ATOMS: atom_id res chain seq x y z
N MET A 1 31.72 -34.36 28.28
CA MET A 1 31.08 -33.12 28.69
C MET A 1 30.50 -32.42 27.48
N LEU A 2 29.27 -32.78 27.12
CA LEU A 2 28.47 -32.17 26.06
C LEU A 2 27.24 -31.64 26.75
N GLY A 3 27.23 -30.38 27.08
CA GLY A 3 26.12 -29.74 27.74
C GLY A 3 26.00 -28.28 27.33
N LYS A 4 24.79 -27.95 26.89
CA LYS A 4 24.21 -26.58 26.76
C LYS A 4 24.63 -25.74 25.55
N LEU A 5 23.95 -25.99 24.42
CA LEU A 5 23.66 -24.99 23.40
C LEU A 5 22.16 -25.09 23.05
N PHE A 6 21.30 -24.89 24.01
CA PHE A 6 19.91 -24.47 23.74
C PHE A 6 19.88 -22.97 23.91
N GLY A 7 19.96 -22.27 22.79
CA GLY A 7 19.65 -20.85 22.73
C GLY A 7 18.24 -20.62 23.25
N LYS A 8 18.07 -19.60 24.10
CA LYS A 8 16.78 -19.12 24.58
C LYS A 8 15.82 -18.98 23.39
N ALA A 9 14.68 -19.67 23.46
CA ALA A 9 13.54 -19.38 22.61
C ALA A 9 13.26 -17.88 22.74
N GLY A 10 13.32 -17.16 21.62
CA GLY A 10 12.98 -15.76 21.59
C GLY A 10 11.57 -15.57 22.19
N GLU A 11 11.46 -14.65 23.11
CA GLU A 11 10.18 -14.22 23.64
C GLU A 11 9.29 -13.86 22.43
N ARG A 12 8.10 -14.47 22.37
CA ARG A 12 7.09 -14.05 21.39
C ARG A 12 6.84 -12.57 21.62
N PRO A 13 6.84 -11.72 20.56
CA PRO A 13 6.47 -10.33 20.75
C PRO A 13 5.11 -10.28 21.46
N GLU A 14 5.01 -9.40 22.46
CA GLU A 14 3.75 -9.16 23.18
C GLU A 14 2.63 -8.99 22.16
N ALA A 15 1.52 -9.71 22.35
CA ALA A 15 0.39 -9.64 21.43
C ALA A 15 -0.02 -8.17 21.33
N ASP A 16 -0.07 -7.63 20.11
CA ASP A 16 -0.49 -6.25 19.85
C ASP A 16 -1.86 -6.05 20.50
N ALA A 17 -1.93 -5.17 21.53
CA ALA A 17 -3.14 -4.91 22.32
C ALA A 17 -4.32 -4.43 21.45
N HIS A 18 -4.03 -3.95 20.24
CA HIS A 18 -5.02 -3.44 19.28
C HIS A 18 -5.27 -4.39 18.12
N ALA A 19 -4.64 -5.57 18.09
CA ALA A 19 -4.85 -6.52 17.00
C ALA A 19 -6.31 -7.01 16.97
N LEU A 20 -6.91 -6.99 15.79
CA LEU A 20 -8.23 -7.58 15.57
C LEU A 20 -8.15 -9.12 15.72
N PRO A 21 -9.15 -9.74 16.36
CA PRO A 21 -9.17 -11.19 16.53
C PRO A 21 -9.27 -11.91 15.17
N VAL A 22 -8.44 -12.95 15.02
CA VAL A 22 -8.48 -13.80 13.82
C VAL A 22 -9.85 -14.51 13.76
N PRO A 23 -10.57 -14.42 12.62
CA PRO A 23 -11.88 -15.07 12.47
C PRO A 23 -11.78 -16.59 12.61
N ARG A 24 -12.61 -17.16 13.50
CA ARG A 24 -12.69 -18.62 13.71
C ARG A 24 -13.44 -19.31 12.54
N GLY A 25 -12.96 -20.45 12.10
CA GLY A 25 -13.76 -21.42 11.30
C GLY A 25 -13.80 -21.24 9.80
N ARG A 26 -12.87 -20.52 9.16
CA ARG A 26 -12.82 -20.46 7.68
C ARG A 26 -12.20 -21.71 7.08
N ARG A 27 -12.85 -22.26 6.03
CA ARG A 27 -12.28 -23.32 5.20
C ARG A 27 -10.93 -22.84 4.64
N ASN A 28 -9.89 -23.63 4.83
CA ASN A 28 -8.49 -23.39 4.41
C ASN A 28 -7.74 -22.29 5.20
N GLY A 29 -8.28 -21.75 6.29
CA GLY A 29 -7.56 -20.80 7.16
C GLY A 29 -7.18 -19.46 6.51
N THR A 30 -7.79 -19.08 5.38
CA THR A 30 -7.60 -17.78 4.72
C THR A 30 -8.71 -16.82 5.15
N TYR A 31 -8.34 -15.58 5.49
CA TYR A 31 -9.30 -14.54 5.87
C TYR A 31 -8.82 -13.16 5.37
N PRO A 32 -9.75 -12.28 4.93
CA PRO A 32 -9.40 -10.91 4.57
C PRO A 32 -9.03 -10.12 5.82
N VAL A 33 -7.95 -9.34 5.70
CA VAL A 33 -7.61 -8.32 6.70
C VAL A 33 -8.62 -7.17 6.56
N ARG A 34 -9.21 -6.75 7.66
CA ARG A 34 -10.14 -5.61 7.75
C ARG A 34 -9.51 -4.54 8.63
N ALA A 35 -9.78 -3.28 8.32
CA ALA A 35 -9.31 -2.14 9.11
C ALA A 35 -7.83 -2.30 9.51
N LEU A 36 -6.97 -2.65 8.56
CA LEU A 36 -5.52 -2.87 8.75
C LEU A 36 -5.17 -3.88 9.86
N GLY A 37 -6.13 -4.69 10.33
CA GLY A 37 -5.96 -5.61 11.44
C GLY A 37 -5.94 -4.94 12.83
N ASP A 38 -6.41 -3.70 12.96
CA ASP A 38 -6.31 -2.86 14.16
C ASP A 38 -7.69 -2.35 14.61
N THR A 39 -8.02 -2.51 15.89
CA THR A 39 -9.31 -2.10 16.46
C THR A 39 -9.52 -0.58 16.45
N ARG A 40 -8.45 0.21 16.50
CA ARG A 40 -8.51 1.67 16.43
C ARG A 40 -8.88 2.13 15.03
N VAL A 41 -8.32 1.46 14.02
CA VAL A 41 -8.69 1.70 12.60
C VAL A 41 -10.13 1.24 12.34
N LEU A 42 -10.58 0.15 12.97
CA LEU A 42 -11.97 -0.26 12.87
C LEU A 42 -12.93 0.81 13.41
N ALA A 43 -12.64 1.38 14.58
CA ALA A 43 -13.43 2.46 15.15
C ALA A 43 -13.45 3.72 14.24
N LEU A 44 -12.32 4.02 13.58
CA LEU A 44 -12.22 5.10 12.59
C LEU A 44 -13.13 4.85 11.38
N VAL A 45 -13.08 3.63 10.82
CA VAL A 45 -13.92 3.22 9.69
C VAL A 45 -15.41 3.29 10.05
N GLU A 46 -15.79 2.81 11.24
CA GLU A 46 -17.18 2.84 11.72
C GLU A 46 -17.70 4.29 11.90
N ALA A 47 -16.88 5.19 12.44
CA ALA A 47 -17.22 6.61 12.56
C ALA A 47 -17.37 7.28 11.18
N ALA A 48 -16.48 6.98 10.25
CA ALA A 48 -16.52 7.54 8.89
C ALA A 48 -17.72 7.02 8.09
N ASP A 49 -18.06 5.75 8.20
CA ASP A 49 -19.25 5.13 7.56
C ASP A 49 -20.55 5.74 8.10
N ALA A 50 -20.58 6.12 9.39
CA ALA A 50 -21.70 6.83 10.00
C ALA A 50 -21.76 8.32 9.65
N GLY A 51 -20.77 8.88 8.96
CA GLY A 51 -20.67 10.32 8.68
C GLY A 51 -20.42 11.17 9.94
N ASP A 52 -19.92 10.55 11.01
CA ASP A 52 -19.64 11.21 12.29
C ASP A 52 -18.24 11.84 12.27
N TRP A 53 -18.15 13.09 11.84
CA TRP A 53 -16.88 13.83 11.78
C TRP A 53 -16.19 13.98 13.15
N ASP A 54 -16.94 14.18 14.21
CA ASP A 54 -16.37 14.29 15.56
C ASP A 54 -15.79 12.93 16.02
N GLY A 55 -16.49 11.84 15.74
CA GLY A 55 -16.03 10.50 15.96
C GLY A 55 -14.77 10.18 15.13
N VAL A 56 -14.71 10.61 13.86
CA VAL A 56 -13.53 10.47 12.99
C VAL A 56 -12.33 11.20 13.60
N LYS A 57 -12.50 12.48 14.02
CA LYS A 57 -11.40 13.23 14.66
C LYS A 57 -10.89 12.55 15.91
N ALA A 58 -11.80 12.07 16.76
CA ALA A 58 -11.43 11.35 17.98
C ALA A 58 -10.67 10.04 17.68
N ALA A 59 -11.14 9.27 16.70
CA ALA A 59 -10.49 8.02 16.28
C ALA A 59 -9.15 8.23 15.58
N LEU A 60 -8.92 9.39 14.96
CA LEU A 60 -7.66 9.76 14.33
C LEU A 60 -6.57 10.16 15.33
N ALA A 61 -6.91 10.48 16.58
CA ALA A 61 -5.95 10.98 17.57
C ALA A 61 -4.66 10.12 17.75
N PRO A 62 -4.70 8.77 17.66
CA PRO A 62 -3.49 7.94 17.75
C PRO A 62 -2.69 7.81 16.46
N PHE A 63 -3.12 8.43 15.36
CA PHE A 63 -2.50 8.32 14.03
C PHE A 63 -1.98 9.65 13.52
N ASP A 64 -0.90 9.61 12.75
CA ASP A 64 -0.40 10.76 12.00
C ASP A 64 -0.77 10.62 10.51
N LEU A 65 -1.92 11.14 10.10
CA LEU A 65 -2.33 11.09 8.69
C LEU A 65 -1.34 11.77 7.74
N GLY A 66 -0.47 12.63 8.25
CA GLY A 66 0.63 13.18 7.47
C GLY A 66 1.65 12.14 7.00
N ARG A 67 1.63 10.92 7.60
CA ARG A 67 2.53 9.78 7.33
C ARG A 67 1.81 8.44 7.20
N ASP A 68 0.64 8.29 7.81
CA ASP A 68 -0.10 7.02 7.87
C ASP A 68 -0.96 6.81 6.61
N HIS A 69 -0.31 6.62 5.47
CA HIS A 69 -0.96 6.44 4.16
C HIS A 69 -2.03 5.35 4.14
N ARG A 70 -1.84 4.26 4.90
CA ARG A 70 -2.77 3.14 4.92
C ARG A 70 -4.03 3.47 5.72
N VAL A 71 -3.87 4.19 6.84
CA VAL A 71 -5.03 4.71 7.61
C VAL A 71 -5.82 5.69 6.75
N LEU A 72 -5.14 6.58 6.03
CA LEU A 72 -5.80 7.45 5.05
C LEU A 72 -6.49 6.65 3.94
N GLY A 73 -5.89 5.55 3.48
CA GLY A 73 -6.46 4.64 2.48
C GLY A 73 -7.78 4.02 2.92
N GLU A 74 -7.89 3.57 4.18
CA GLU A 74 -9.14 3.02 4.73
C GLU A 74 -10.29 4.05 4.67
N LEU A 75 -10.00 5.33 4.88
CA LEU A 75 -11.00 6.41 4.72
C LEU A 75 -11.30 6.72 3.26
N ALA A 76 -10.28 6.72 2.42
CA ALA A 76 -10.42 7.04 0.99
C ALA A 76 -11.23 5.98 0.22
N ASP A 77 -11.11 4.71 0.62
CA ASP A 77 -11.81 3.59 -0.03
C ASP A 77 -13.26 3.41 0.46
N LEU A 78 -13.70 4.17 1.47
CA LEU A 78 -15.08 4.14 1.94
C LEU A 78 -16.01 4.95 1.03
N ASP A 79 -16.99 4.26 0.47
CA ASP A 79 -18.11 4.93 -0.20
C ASP A 79 -18.96 5.72 0.83
N GLY A 80 -19.44 6.89 0.44
CA GLY A 80 -20.22 7.79 1.31
C GLY A 80 -19.37 8.87 2.01
N VAL A 81 -18.05 8.73 2.14
CA VAL A 81 -17.19 9.80 2.70
C VAL A 81 -17.33 11.10 1.92
N GLN A 82 -17.48 11.05 0.60
CA GLN A 82 -17.69 12.20 -0.27
C GLN A 82 -18.95 13.01 0.07
N ASP A 83 -19.95 12.39 0.72
CA ASP A 83 -21.25 13.01 0.99
C ASP A 83 -21.21 13.96 2.21
N TRP A 84 -20.24 13.76 3.09
CA TRP A 84 -20.11 14.56 4.31
C TRP A 84 -18.80 15.32 4.46
N ILE A 85 -17.70 14.85 3.84
CA ILE A 85 -16.37 15.45 4.04
C ILE A 85 -16.27 16.89 3.55
N GLY A 86 -17.03 17.25 2.51
CA GLY A 86 -17.11 18.64 2.02
C GLY A 86 -17.56 19.62 3.09
N ARG A 87 -18.53 19.25 3.92
CA ARG A 87 -18.99 20.09 5.05
C ARG A 87 -17.87 20.26 6.10
N ALA A 88 -17.10 19.22 6.37
CA ALA A 88 -15.95 19.32 7.28
C ALA A 88 -14.88 20.28 6.74
N VAL A 89 -14.60 20.26 5.44
CA VAL A 89 -13.66 21.19 4.77
C VAL A 89 -14.13 22.64 4.91
N GLU A 90 -15.44 22.90 4.81
CA GLU A 90 -16.00 24.24 4.86
C GLU A 90 -16.14 24.78 6.29
N GLN A 91 -16.54 23.94 7.25
CA GLN A 91 -17.01 24.36 8.56
C GLN A 91 -15.99 24.18 9.69
N ASP A 92 -15.09 23.20 9.60
CA ASP A 92 -14.09 22.91 10.63
C ASP A 92 -12.74 23.57 10.28
N THR A 93 -12.54 24.81 10.67
CA THR A 93 -11.31 25.55 10.38
C THR A 93 -10.09 25.00 11.10
N GLU A 94 -10.25 24.38 12.27
CA GLU A 94 -9.16 23.80 13.06
C GLU A 94 -8.60 22.53 12.41
N HIS A 95 -9.50 21.66 11.92
CA HIS A 95 -9.12 20.38 11.32
C HIS A 95 -9.23 20.40 9.78
N ARG A 96 -9.33 21.61 9.18
CA ARG A 96 -9.50 21.77 7.74
C ARG A 96 -8.45 21.04 6.91
N ALA A 97 -7.18 21.09 7.33
CA ALA A 97 -6.11 20.38 6.60
C ALA A 97 -6.32 18.85 6.58
N THR A 98 -6.81 18.27 7.68
CA THR A 98 -7.15 16.85 7.77
C THR A 98 -8.34 16.52 6.87
N ALA A 99 -9.39 17.35 6.89
CA ALA A 99 -10.56 17.19 6.03
C ALA A 99 -10.20 17.29 4.54
N LEU A 100 -9.35 18.26 4.16
CA LEU A 100 -8.82 18.41 2.81
C LEU A 100 -8.02 17.19 2.35
N LEU A 101 -7.15 16.64 3.21
CA LEU A 101 -6.38 15.46 2.90
C LEU A 101 -7.29 14.24 2.67
N ILE A 102 -8.28 14.01 3.54
CA ILE A 102 -9.24 12.92 3.40
C ILE A 102 -10.06 13.10 2.13
N SER A 103 -10.56 14.30 1.88
CA SER A 103 -11.34 14.62 0.69
C SER A 103 -10.54 14.40 -0.60
N GLY A 104 -9.31 14.90 -0.66
CA GLY A 104 -8.43 14.70 -1.81
C GLY A 104 -8.16 13.21 -2.07
N ALA A 105 -7.88 12.44 -1.02
CA ALA A 105 -7.66 11.00 -1.14
C ALA A 105 -8.93 10.25 -1.60
N ARG A 106 -10.13 10.61 -1.08
CA ARG A 106 -11.42 10.03 -1.52
C ARG A 106 -11.71 10.35 -2.98
N HIS A 107 -11.46 11.59 -3.42
CA HIS A 107 -11.66 11.96 -4.81
C HIS A 107 -10.73 11.21 -5.77
N ILE A 108 -9.49 10.91 -5.38
CA ILE A 108 -8.61 10.01 -6.16
C ILE A 108 -9.25 8.62 -6.25
N ALA A 109 -9.64 8.01 -5.12
CA ALA A 109 -10.24 6.68 -5.10
C ALA A 109 -11.51 6.63 -5.98
N TRP A 110 -12.41 7.59 -5.82
CA TRP A 110 -13.63 7.72 -6.62
C TRP A 110 -13.34 7.88 -8.12
N GLY A 111 -12.35 8.68 -8.48
CA GLY A 111 -11.91 8.80 -9.87
C GLY A 111 -11.49 7.45 -10.45
N TRP A 112 -10.64 6.71 -9.73
CA TRP A 112 -10.19 5.39 -10.18
C TRP A 112 -11.31 4.34 -10.20
N GLU A 113 -12.29 4.40 -9.29
CA GLU A 113 -13.51 3.58 -9.33
C GLU A 113 -14.31 3.85 -10.61
N ALA A 114 -14.52 5.12 -10.95
CA ALA A 114 -15.26 5.52 -12.16
C ALA A 114 -14.55 5.08 -13.46
N ARG A 115 -13.21 5.18 -13.48
CA ARG A 115 -12.37 4.76 -14.61
C ARG A 115 -12.35 3.25 -14.79
N THR A 116 -12.53 2.49 -13.71
CA THR A 116 -12.35 1.03 -13.63
C THR A 116 -10.91 0.56 -13.86
N ALA A 117 -10.66 -0.75 -13.70
CA ALA A 117 -9.36 -1.38 -13.96
C ALA A 117 -9.15 -1.76 -15.44
N ASP A 118 -10.11 -1.45 -16.32
CA ASP A 118 -10.06 -1.81 -17.72
C ASP A 118 -8.94 -1.07 -18.48
N ARG A 119 -8.57 -1.63 -19.64
CA ARG A 119 -7.64 -0.95 -20.55
C ARG A 119 -8.24 0.38 -20.99
N ALA A 120 -7.41 1.40 -21.18
CA ALA A 120 -7.83 2.76 -21.54
C ALA A 120 -8.77 2.81 -22.76
N VAL A 121 -8.60 1.89 -23.72
CA VAL A 121 -9.43 1.77 -24.93
C VAL A 121 -10.89 1.37 -24.62
N ASN A 122 -11.14 0.72 -23.49
CA ASN A 122 -12.47 0.27 -23.07
C ASN A 122 -13.18 1.26 -22.15
N VAL A 123 -12.49 2.30 -21.69
CA VAL A 123 -13.05 3.32 -20.79
C VAL A 123 -13.90 4.30 -21.62
N THR A 124 -15.16 4.48 -21.23
CA THR A 124 -16.08 5.39 -21.93
C THR A 124 -15.71 6.85 -21.74
N ARG A 125 -16.24 7.73 -22.61
CA ARG A 125 -16.03 9.20 -22.49
C ARG A 125 -16.56 9.73 -21.17
N GLU A 126 -17.68 9.21 -20.68
CA GLU A 126 -18.29 9.64 -19.42
C GLU A 126 -17.41 9.20 -18.23
N GLN A 127 -16.88 7.99 -18.23
CA GLN A 127 -15.94 7.54 -17.20
C GLN A 127 -14.67 8.40 -17.17
N TRP A 128 -14.13 8.75 -18.35
CA TRP A 128 -12.99 9.68 -18.44
C TRP A 128 -13.32 11.06 -17.91
N ARG A 129 -14.52 11.60 -18.22
CA ARG A 129 -14.96 12.90 -17.72
C ARG A 129 -15.02 12.90 -16.19
N VAL A 130 -15.71 11.92 -15.59
CA VAL A 130 -15.80 11.78 -14.14
C VAL A 130 -14.41 11.60 -13.51
N PHE A 131 -13.56 10.75 -14.11
CA PHE A 131 -12.20 10.53 -13.64
C PHE A 131 -11.40 11.82 -13.53
N HIS A 132 -11.34 12.60 -14.59
CA HIS A 132 -10.59 13.85 -14.59
C HIS A 132 -11.18 14.89 -13.63
N GLU A 133 -12.51 15.05 -13.61
CA GLU A 133 -13.18 15.95 -12.68
C GLU A 133 -12.83 15.62 -11.20
N ARG A 134 -12.83 14.34 -10.85
CA ARG A 134 -12.46 13.93 -9.48
C ARG A 134 -10.99 14.19 -9.19
N LEU A 135 -10.10 13.94 -10.13
CA LEU A 135 -8.67 14.23 -9.95
C LEU A 135 -8.38 15.73 -9.85
N GLU A 136 -9.11 16.60 -10.56
CA GLU A 136 -8.97 18.06 -10.45
C GLU A 136 -9.34 18.54 -9.03
N ILE A 137 -10.45 18.05 -8.47
CA ILE A 137 -10.84 18.36 -7.09
C ILE A 137 -9.79 17.83 -6.10
N ALA A 138 -9.30 16.61 -6.32
CA ALA A 138 -8.25 16.01 -5.50
C ALA A 138 -6.98 16.85 -5.50
N GLU A 139 -6.53 17.34 -6.66
CA GLU A 139 -5.36 18.22 -6.80
C GLU A 139 -5.47 19.47 -5.94
N GLU A 140 -6.60 20.18 -6.05
CA GLU A 140 -6.86 21.39 -5.27
C GLU A 140 -6.79 21.10 -3.77
N HIS A 141 -7.51 20.10 -3.30
CA HIS A 141 -7.58 19.78 -1.88
C HIS A 141 -6.23 19.31 -1.33
N LEU A 142 -5.49 18.48 -2.07
CA LEU A 142 -4.19 17.99 -1.65
C LEU A 142 -3.12 19.08 -1.61
N LEU A 143 -3.14 20.02 -2.57
CA LEU A 143 -2.23 21.19 -2.56
C LEU A 143 -2.53 22.10 -1.38
N LEU A 144 -3.79 22.38 -1.08
CA LEU A 144 -4.19 23.16 0.10
C LEU A 144 -3.81 22.45 1.41
N ALA A 145 -3.94 21.11 1.49
CA ALA A 145 -3.49 20.34 2.65
C ALA A 145 -1.97 20.41 2.82
N ALA A 146 -1.21 20.30 1.71
CA ALA A 146 0.25 20.39 1.70
C ALA A 146 0.75 21.79 2.10
N GLU A 147 0.04 22.85 1.71
CA GLU A 147 0.33 24.22 2.12
C GLU A 147 0.06 24.42 3.63
N ALA A 148 -1.09 23.94 4.12
CA ALA A 148 -1.48 24.07 5.53
C ALA A 148 -0.61 23.23 6.46
N ARG A 149 -0.03 22.13 5.97
CA ARG A 149 0.82 21.20 6.73
C ARG A 149 2.09 20.85 5.93
N PRO A 150 3.08 21.74 5.84
CA PRO A 150 4.24 21.58 4.96
C PRO A 150 5.14 20.36 5.26
N HIS A 151 5.02 19.76 6.45
CA HIS A 151 5.77 18.57 6.87
C HIS A 151 5.09 17.24 6.52
N TRP A 152 3.84 17.26 6.05
CA TRP A 152 3.13 16.04 5.67
C TRP A 152 3.67 15.47 4.35
N VAL A 153 3.92 14.16 4.32
CA VAL A 153 4.33 13.42 3.11
C VAL A 153 3.12 12.95 2.32
N THR A 154 2.03 12.56 3.00
CA THR A 154 0.83 11.96 2.38
C THR A 154 0.21 12.80 1.25
N PRO A 155 0.05 14.13 1.35
CA PRO A 155 -0.49 14.91 0.23
C PRO A 155 0.37 14.76 -1.03
N TRP A 156 1.68 14.80 -0.90
CA TRP A 156 2.61 14.70 -2.03
C TRP A 156 2.61 13.32 -2.66
N CYS A 157 2.53 12.26 -1.86
CA CYS A 157 2.37 10.90 -2.36
C CYS A 157 1.05 10.74 -3.12
N ARG A 158 -0.08 11.26 -2.59
CA ARG A 158 -1.37 11.23 -3.30
C ARG A 158 -1.36 12.05 -4.58
N LEU A 159 -0.66 13.18 -4.61
CA LEU A 159 -0.44 13.99 -5.83
C LEU A 159 0.37 13.22 -6.89
N LEU A 160 1.19 12.22 -6.53
CA LEU A 160 1.83 11.33 -7.50
C LEU A 160 0.83 10.39 -8.17
N THR A 161 -0.11 9.83 -7.40
CA THR A 161 -1.21 9.01 -7.93
C THR A 161 -2.08 9.80 -8.91
N SER A 162 -2.43 11.03 -8.54
CA SER A 162 -3.18 11.96 -9.40
C SER A 162 -2.39 12.30 -10.67
N ALA A 163 -1.10 12.67 -10.53
CA ALA A 163 -0.25 13.00 -11.68
C ALA A 163 -0.15 11.87 -12.71
N ARG A 164 -0.12 10.61 -12.24
CA ARG A 164 -0.17 9.43 -13.09
C ARG A 164 -1.51 9.32 -13.81
N GLY A 165 -2.61 9.51 -13.09
CA GLY A 165 -3.97 9.47 -13.66
C GLY A 165 -4.23 10.55 -14.70
N MET A 166 -3.76 11.76 -14.46
CA MET A 166 -3.88 12.92 -15.37
C MET A 166 -2.81 12.93 -16.47
N SER A 167 -1.92 11.95 -16.50
CA SER A 167 -0.79 11.91 -17.46
C SER A 167 0.03 13.20 -17.47
N LEU A 168 0.29 13.76 -16.28
CA LEU A 168 1.06 15.00 -16.18
C LEU A 168 2.51 14.82 -16.68
N PRO A 169 3.17 15.91 -17.09
CA PRO A 169 4.57 15.87 -17.55
C PRO A 169 5.52 15.27 -16.50
N ASP A 170 6.62 14.67 -16.95
CA ASP A 170 7.55 13.95 -16.07
C ASP A 170 8.31 14.87 -15.11
N ASP A 171 8.55 16.12 -15.48
CA ASP A 171 9.11 17.13 -14.58
C ASP A 171 8.18 17.47 -13.41
N VAL A 172 6.85 17.50 -13.63
CA VAL A 172 5.85 17.66 -12.57
C VAL A 172 5.84 16.44 -11.66
N LYS A 173 5.80 15.22 -12.23
CA LYS A 173 5.86 13.96 -11.46
C LYS A 173 7.14 13.91 -10.61
N ARG A 174 8.30 14.26 -11.19
CA ARG A 174 9.58 14.31 -10.48
C ARG A 174 9.57 15.33 -9.35
N THR A 175 9.08 16.54 -9.59
CA THR A 175 8.99 17.60 -8.57
C THR A 175 8.16 17.15 -7.37
N ARG A 176 7.03 16.48 -7.59
CA ARG A 176 6.16 15.94 -6.54
C ARG A 176 6.83 14.80 -5.76
N TYR A 177 7.50 13.91 -6.47
CA TYR A 177 8.28 12.83 -5.88
C TYR A 177 9.39 13.36 -4.97
N GLU A 178 10.19 14.30 -5.44
CA GLU A 178 11.22 14.95 -4.66
C GLU A 178 10.63 15.72 -3.45
N ALA A 179 9.45 16.34 -3.60
CA ALA A 179 8.75 17.00 -2.51
C ALA A 179 8.32 16.01 -1.42
N ALA A 180 7.86 14.81 -1.78
CA ALA A 180 7.55 13.75 -0.82
C ALA A 180 8.82 13.28 -0.11
N LEU A 181 9.90 12.96 -0.83
CA LEU A 181 11.15 12.45 -0.26
C LEU A 181 11.90 13.45 0.60
N ARG A 182 11.76 14.76 0.36
CA ARG A 182 12.30 15.79 1.27
C ARG A 182 11.64 15.74 2.65
N ARG A 183 10.44 15.20 2.77
CA ARG A 183 9.69 15.06 4.03
C ARG A 183 9.96 13.73 4.70
N ASP A 184 9.99 12.68 3.92
CA ASP A 184 10.32 11.35 4.38
C ASP A 184 11.02 10.54 3.26
N PRO A 185 12.36 10.44 3.30
CA PRO A 185 13.12 9.72 2.28
C PRO A 185 12.91 8.20 2.33
N LEU A 186 12.32 7.68 3.42
CA LEU A 186 12.04 6.26 3.63
C LEU A 186 10.55 5.92 3.47
N ASP A 187 9.73 6.86 2.96
CA ASP A 187 8.30 6.62 2.79
C ASP A 187 8.02 5.56 1.71
N LEU A 188 7.61 4.36 2.16
CA LEU A 188 7.36 3.23 1.26
C LEU A 188 6.32 3.56 0.18
N GLU A 189 5.21 4.21 0.55
CA GLU A 189 4.10 4.43 -0.37
C GLU A 189 4.51 5.39 -1.52
N THR A 190 5.34 6.39 -1.21
CA THR A 190 5.96 7.27 -2.24
C THR A 190 6.84 6.47 -3.21
N HIS A 191 7.65 5.55 -2.70
CA HIS A 191 8.49 4.69 -3.54
C HIS A 191 7.65 3.71 -4.38
N LEU A 192 6.55 3.17 -3.84
CA LEU A 192 5.62 2.30 -4.59
C LEU A 192 4.90 3.06 -5.72
N GLU A 193 4.46 4.29 -5.46
CA GLU A 193 3.90 5.15 -6.53
C GLU A 193 4.94 5.45 -7.62
N ARG A 194 6.21 5.64 -7.23
CA ARG A 194 7.28 5.82 -8.23
C ARG A 194 7.50 4.56 -9.07
N VAL A 195 7.51 3.36 -8.47
CA VAL A 195 7.56 2.08 -9.21
C VAL A 195 6.43 2.00 -10.23
N SER A 196 5.21 2.38 -9.83
CA SER A 196 4.05 2.40 -10.75
C SER A 196 4.26 3.37 -11.91
N GLN A 197 4.77 4.59 -11.64
CA GLN A 197 5.02 5.60 -12.68
C GLN A 197 6.10 5.19 -13.70
N LEU A 198 7.07 4.39 -13.25
CA LEU A 198 8.19 3.91 -14.07
C LEU A 198 7.83 2.68 -14.92
N GLN A 199 6.58 2.22 -14.89
CA GLN A 199 6.12 1.13 -15.75
C GLN A 199 5.89 1.59 -17.20
N PRO A 200 6.16 0.74 -18.22
CA PRO A 200 5.97 1.09 -19.63
C PRO A 200 4.56 1.62 -19.97
N ARG A 201 3.51 1.05 -19.35
CA ARG A 201 2.13 1.51 -19.53
C ARG A 201 1.86 2.93 -19.02
N TRP A 202 2.79 3.50 -18.23
CA TRP A 202 2.72 4.87 -17.70
C TRP A 202 3.85 5.76 -18.21
N GLY A 203 4.58 5.30 -19.25
CA GLY A 203 5.61 6.08 -19.95
C GLY A 203 7.04 5.82 -19.50
N GLY A 204 7.28 4.85 -18.62
CA GLY A 204 8.63 4.42 -18.24
C GLY A 204 9.27 3.46 -19.24
N GLU A 205 10.56 3.21 -19.09
CA GLU A 205 11.31 2.27 -19.93
C GLU A 205 11.28 0.84 -19.34
N PRO A 206 11.31 -0.21 -20.17
CA PRO A 206 11.40 -1.59 -19.68
C PRO A 206 12.56 -1.79 -18.71
N GLY A 207 12.27 -2.35 -17.53
CA GLY A 207 13.24 -2.59 -16.45
C GLY A 207 13.68 -1.34 -15.68
N GLU A 208 13.13 -0.17 -15.94
CA GLU A 208 13.44 1.05 -15.20
C GLU A 208 12.96 0.96 -13.76
N ALA A 209 11.74 0.49 -13.53
CA ALA A 209 11.17 0.29 -12.22
C ALA A 209 12.01 -0.68 -11.37
N THR A 210 12.50 -1.78 -11.96
CA THR A 210 13.32 -2.76 -11.24
C THR A 210 14.72 -2.19 -10.90
N ARG A 211 15.35 -1.41 -11.80
CA ARG A 211 16.60 -0.70 -11.47
C ARG A 211 16.40 0.27 -10.31
N TYR A 212 15.36 1.08 -10.38
CA TYR A 212 14.99 2.01 -9.32
C TYR A 212 14.76 1.30 -7.98
N ALA A 213 14.02 0.17 -7.97
CA ALA A 213 13.75 -0.61 -6.77
C ALA A 213 15.04 -1.12 -6.11
N ARG A 214 16.04 -1.55 -6.90
CA ARG A 214 17.37 -1.97 -6.41
C ARG A 214 18.13 -0.83 -5.76
N GLU A 215 18.10 0.35 -6.35
CA GLU A 215 18.75 1.55 -5.80
C GLU A 215 18.14 1.92 -4.44
N VAL A 216 16.80 1.97 -4.34
CA VAL A 216 16.09 2.24 -3.10
C VAL A 216 16.41 1.19 -2.03
N PHE A 217 16.38 -0.09 -2.40
CA PHE A 217 16.64 -1.19 -1.47
C PHE A 217 18.10 -1.18 -0.96
N THR A 218 19.07 -0.86 -1.80
CA THR A 218 20.49 -0.76 -1.41
C THR A 218 20.71 0.29 -0.32
N GLY A 219 19.94 1.37 -0.30
CA GLY A 219 19.98 2.42 0.71
C GLY A 219 19.08 2.17 1.93
N ALA A 220 18.30 1.09 1.95
CA ALA A 220 17.33 0.84 3.00
C ALA A 220 17.99 0.33 4.30
N PRO A 221 17.60 0.84 5.48
CA PRO A 221 18.01 0.27 6.76
C PRO A 221 17.52 -1.18 6.93
N GLU A 222 18.26 -1.99 7.69
CA GLU A 222 17.85 -3.34 8.05
C GLU A 222 16.51 -3.34 8.81
N GLY A 223 15.62 -4.26 8.45
CA GLY A 223 14.27 -4.34 9.00
C GLY A 223 13.32 -3.27 8.48
N HIS A 224 13.77 -2.35 7.62
CA HIS A 224 12.88 -1.36 7.04
C HIS A 224 12.03 -1.96 5.91
N ARG A 225 10.78 -1.56 5.82
CA ARG A 225 9.80 -2.08 4.85
C ARG A 225 10.09 -1.74 3.37
N LEU A 226 11.12 -0.96 3.07
CA LEU A 226 11.50 -0.60 1.69
C LEU A 226 11.90 -1.80 0.80
N GLY A 227 12.21 -2.96 1.36
CA GLY A 227 12.33 -4.19 0.57
C GLY A 227 11.08 -4.54 -0.23
N CYS A 228 9.90 -4.07 0.20
CA CYS A 228 8.64 -4.21 -0.54
C CYS A 228 8.68 -3.56 -1.94
N VAL A 229 9.52 -2.55 -2.14
CA VAL A 229 9.70 -1.88 -3.44
C VAL A 229 10.24 -2.87 -4.48
N VAL A 230 11.17 -3.76 -4.06
CA VAL A 230 11.70 -4.83 -4.93
C VAL A 230 10.60 -5.84 -5.28
N ALA A 231 9.83 -6.29 -4.28
CA ALA A 231 8.73 -7.22 -4.51
C ALA A 231 7.70 -6.65 -5.49
N MET A 232 7.33 -5.37 -5.33
CA MET A 232 6.37 -4.71 -6.21
C MET A 232 6.90 -4.48 -7.62
N ALA A 233 8.16 -4.08 -7.78
CA ALA A 233 8.75 -3.91 -9.10
C ALA A 233 8.69 -5.22 -9.92
N HIS A 234 9.00 -6.36 -9.30
CA HIS A 234 8.86 -7.66 -9.95
C HIS A 234 7.41 -8.06 -10.23
N ILE A 235 6.47 -7.76 -9.33
CA ILE A 235 5.04 -8.00 -9.59
C ILE A 235 4.58 -7.16 -10.79
N GLU A 236 4.97 -5.90 -10.86
CA GLU A 236 4.63 -5.01 -11.97
C GLU A 236 5.25 -5.48 -13.29
N ASP A 237 6.50 -5.95 -13.29
CA ASP A 237 7.14 -6.57 -14.47
C ASP A 237 6.37 -7.83 -14.91
N TRP A 238 5.87 -8.63 -13.96
CA TRP A 238 5.02 -9.78 -14.28
C TRP A 238 3.68 -9.36 -14.89
N VAL A 239 3.06 -8.28 -14.41
CA VAL A 239 1.81 -7.72 -14.95
C VAL A 239 1.99 -7.23 -16.39
N GLU A 240 3.16 -6.67 -16.73
CA GLU A 240 3.50 -6.22 -18.09
C GLU A 240 3.87 -7.36 -19.04
N SER A 241 4.26 -8.52 -18.47
CA SER A 241 4.77 -9.65 -19.26
C SER A 241 3.66 -10.54 -19.81
N ASP A 242 3.80 -10.97 -21.06
CA ASP A 242 2.96 -12.02 -21.64
C ASP A 242 3.39 -13.44 -21.19
N SER A 243 4.51 -13.57 -20.44
CA SER A 243 5.06 -14.85 -19.98
C SER A 243 4.75 -15.08 -18.49
N PRO A 244 3.92 -16.07 -18.14
CA PRO A 244 3.60 -16.39 -16.74
C PRO A 244 4.82 -16.72 -15.87
N GLY A 245 5.88 -17.27 -16.46
CA GLY A 245 7.11 -17.68 -15.76
C GLY A 245 8.25 -16.66 -15.86
N CYS A 246 8.00 -15.41 -16.21
CA CYS A 246 9.04 -14.39 -16.41
C CYS A 246 9.87 -14.12 -15.14
N LEU A 247 9.34 -14.41 -13.96
CA LEU A 247 10.03 -14.26 -12.68
C LEU A 247 10.75 -15.55 -12.21
N ASP A 248 10.56 -16.69 -12.87
CA ASP A 248 11.16 -17.96 -12.47
C ASP A 248 12.62 -18.05 -12.95
N LEU A 249 13.44 -17.11 -12.46
CA LEU A 249 14.86 -17.00 -12.77
C LEU A 249 15.68 -17.00 -11.48
N PRO A 250 16.77 -17.77 -11.38
CA PRO A 250 17.54 -17.92 -10.14
C PRO A 250 18.01 -16.60 -9.52
N TYR A 251 18.35 -15.61 -10.34
CA TYR A 251 18.78 -14.30 -9.82
C TYR A 251 17.61 -13.48 -9.24
N ILE A 252 16.39 -13.59 -9.81
CA ILE A 252 15.18 -12.95 -9.27
C ILE A 252 14.76 -13.60 -7.97
N GLN A 253 14.78 -14.95 -7.92
CA GLN A 253 14.51 -15.70 -6.69
C GLN A 253 15.46 -15.27 -5.56
N LYS A 254 16.76 -15.15 -5.87
CA LYS A 254 17.76 -14.69 -4.90
C LYS A 254 17.48 -13.25 -4.45
N GLU A 255 17.19 -12.35 -5.37
CA GLU A 255 16.92 -10.93 -5.09
C GLU A 255 15.69 -10.77 -4.18
N LEU A 256 14.59 -11.44 -4.50
CA LEU A 256 13.37 -11.42 -3.69
C LEU A 256 13.58 -12.00 -2.30
N ARG A 257 14.31 -13.11 -2.20
CA ARG A 257 14.65 -13.73 -0.91
C ARG A 257 15.54 -12.82 -0.06
N ASP A 258 16.54 -12.19 -0.65
CA ASP A 258 17.43 -11.28 0.06
C ASP A 258 16.67 -10.03 0.51
N ALA A 259 15.80 -9.48 -0.32
CA ALA A 259 14.93 -8.36 0.03
C ALA A 259 13.99 -8.71 1.19
N ALA A 260 13.36 -9.90 1.17
CA ALA A 260 12.51 -10.34 2.27
C ALA A 260 13.27 -10.49 3.59
N ARG A 261 14.48 -11.08 3.55
CA ARG A 261 15.33 -11.26 4.74
C ARG A 261 15.86 -9.97 5.33
N HIS A 262 16.19 -9.01 4.48
CA HIS A 262 16.68 -7.69 4.91
C HIS A 262 15.56 -6.78 5.42
N SER A 263 14.29 -7.07 5.07
CA SER A 263 13.12 -6.25 5.42
C SER A 263 12.14 -7.01 6.33
N ILE A 264 11.09 -7.56 5.78
CA ILE A 264 9.93 -8.10 6.52
C ILE A 264 10.24 -9.32 7.40
N LEU A 265 11.27 -10.10 7.07
CA LEU A 265 11.72 -11.24 7.86
C LEU A 265 12.89 -10.89 8.79
N HIS A 266 13.37 -9.65 8.77
CA HIS A 266 14.43 -9.20 9.65
C HIS A 266 13.91 -9.00 11.09
N PRO A 267 14.68 -9.35 12.14
CA PRO A 267 14.22 -9.16 13.55
C PRO A 267 13.89 -7.73 13.94
N ALA A 268 14.47 -6.72 13.26
CA ALA A 268 14.17 -5.31 13.50
C ALA A 268 12.93 -4.79 12.74
N TYR A 269 12.24 -5.66 11.99
CA TYR A 269 11.01 -5.24 11.31
C TYR A 269 9.90 -4.92 12.30
N GLU A 270 9.36 -3.71 12.22
CA GLU A 270 8.26 -3.26 13.07
C GLU A 270 6.90 -3.55 12.42
N ARG A 271 6.06 -4.33 13.09
CA ARG A 271 4.67 -4.55 12.68
C ARG A 271 3.81 -3.36 13.10
N ARG A 272 3.42 -2.54 12.12
CA ARG A 272 2.47 -1.43 12.26
C ARG A 272 1.11 -1.83 11.69
N PRO A 273 0.04 -1.09 11.93
CA PRO A 273 -1.27 -1.36 11.30
C PRO A 273 -1.11 -1.56 9.79
N GLY A 274 -1.67 -2.65 9.26
CA GLY A 274 -1.53 -3.03 7.86
C GLY A 274 -0.22 -3.73 7.46
N TRP A 275 0.62 -4.17 8.41
CA TRP A 275 1.85 -4.94 8.13
C TRP A 275 1.61 -6.16 7.24
N GLN A 276 0.41 -6.75 7.32
CA GLN A 276 0.03 -7.90 6.50
C GLN A 276 0.14 -7.60 5.00
N GLN A 277 -0.05 -6.34 4.59
CA GLN A 277 0.09 -5.93 3.20
C GLN A 277 1.54 -6.05 2.70
N ASP A 278 2.53 -5.70 3.53
CA ASP A 278 3.95 -5.87 3.22
C ASP A 278 4.28 -7.35 2.97
N PHE A 279 3.78 -8.23 3.84
CA PHE A 279 3.94 -9.68 3.69
C PHE A 279 3.17 -10.24 2.49
N ASN A 280 1.99 -9.73 2.16
CA ASN A 280 1.24 -10.16 0.98
C ASN A 280 1.95 -9.77 -0.34
N MET A 281 2.67 -8.63 -0.39
CA MET A 281 3.52 -8.28 -1.53
C MET A 281 4.60 -9.33 -1.76
N PHE A 282 5.35 -9.69 -0.71
CA PHE A 282 6.36 -10.72 -0.82
C PHE A 282 5.78 -12.12 -1.07
N ALA A 283 4.64 -12.46 -0.43
CA ALA A 283 3.97 -13.73 -0.69
C ALA A 283 3.60 -13.90 -2.17
N MET A 284 3.11 -12.85 -2.82
CA MET A 284 2.82 -12.88 -4.25
C MET A 284 4.09 -12.95 -5.10
N ALA A 285 5.07 -12.07 -4.87
CA ALA A 285 6.30 -12.01 -5.66
C ALA A 285 7.10 -13.31 -5.60
N LEU A 286 7.32 -13.84 -4.38
CA LEU A 286 8.02 -15.10 -4.16
C LEU A 286 7.29 -16.29 -4.80
N SER A 287 5.95 -16.32 -4.73
CA SER A 287 5.15 -17.37 -5.36
C SER A 287 5.23 -17.33 -6.88
N LEU A 288 5.19 -16.13 -7.48
CA LEU A 288 5.33 -15.93 -8.93
C LEU A 288 6.74 -16.32 -9.43
N ALA A 289 7.75 -16.15 -8.58
CA ALA A 289 9.13 -16.54 -8.86
C ALA A 289 9.43 -18.01 -8.52
N SER A 290 8.44 -18.81 -8.08
CA SER A 290 8.65 -20.20 -7.63
C SER A 290 9.75 -20.32 -6.53
N GLU A 291 9.88 -19.28 -5.68
CA GLU A 291 10.89 -19.26 -4.62
C GLU A 291 10.41 -20.07 -3.41
N SER A 292 11.04 -21.20 -3.14
CA SER A 292 10.61 -22.21 -2.18
C SER A 292 11.24 -22.11 -0.78
N VAL A 293 12.12 -21.16 -0.54
CA VAL A 293 12.82 -21.01 0.74
C VAL A 293 12.16 -19.93 1.63
N ALA A 294 11.92 -18.74 1.09
CA ALA A 294 11.34 -17.64 1.85
C ALA A 294 9.80 -17.62 1.78
N ALA A 295 9.19 -18.10 0.69
CA ALA A 295 7.72 -18.12 0.56
C ALA A 295 7.01 -18.86 1.71
N PRO A 296 7.43 -20.08 2.14
CA PRO A 296 6.82 -20.76 3.29
C PRO A 296 6.90 -19.94 4.58
N GLN A 297 8.02 -19.25 4.82
CA GLN A 297 8.21 -18.41 6.00
C GLN A 297 7.24 -17.22 5.99
N VAL A 298 7.12 -16.55 4.84
CA VAL A 298 6.19 -15.42 4.68
C VAL A 298 4.73 -15.84 4.88
N PHE A 299 4.31 -16.97 4.30
CA PHE A 299 2.97 -17.50 4.51
C PHE A 299 2.72 -17.99 5.95
N HIS A 300 3.75 -18.50 6.62
CA HIS A 300 3.68 -18.85 8.04
C HIS A 300 3.38 -17.61 8.90
N GLU A 301 4.13 -16.53 8.70
CA GLU A 301 3.94 -15.27 9.42
C GLU A 301 2.56 -14.64 9.16
N LEU A 302 2.05 -14.74 7.94
CA LEU A 302 0.69 -14.28 7.59
C LEU A 302 -0.41 -15.08 8.29
N GLY A 303 -0.18 -16.36 8.64
CA GLY A 303 -1.17 -17.18 9.34
C GLY A 303 -2.53 -17.29 8.62
N GLY A 304 -2.59 -16.95 7.32
CA GLY A 304 -3.79 -16.90 6.50
C GLY A 304 -4.39 -15.52 6.29
N ALA A 305 -3.77 -14.48 6.81
CA ALA A 305 -4.17 -13.09 6.59
C ALA A 305 -3.97 -12.69 5.13
N TYR A 306 -5.06 -12.33 4.46
CA TYR A 306 -5.09 -11.96 3.06
C TYR A 306 -5.46 -10.49 2.92
N THR A 307 -4.70 -9.74 2.12
CA THR A 307 -5.06 -8.38 1.70
C THR A 307 -5.41 -8.41 0.21
N PRO A 308 -6.47 -7.68 -0.26
CA PRO A 308 -6.84 -7.71 -1.68
C PRO A 308 -5.69 -7.31 -2.60
N TRP A 309 -4.96 -6.27 -2.26
CA TRP A 309 -3.75 -5.86 -2.97
C TRP A 309 -2.51 -6.53 -2.37
N PRO A 310 -1.57 -7.05 -3.20
CA PRO A 310 -1.50 -6.97 -4.66
C PRO A 310 -2.26 -8.08 -5.40
N TRP A 311 -2.89 -9.02 -4.72
CA TRP A 311 -3.53 -10.20 -5.33
C TRP A 311 -4.66 -9.86 -6.33
N ARG A 312 -5.21 -8.63 -6.28
CA ARG A 312 -6.21 -8.16 -7.25
C ARG A 312 -5.72 -8.16 -8.72
N TYR A 313 -4.42 -8.30 -8.96
CA TYR A 313 -3.88 -8.57 -10.30
C TYR A 313 -4.25 -9.98 -10.82
N MET A 314 -4.67 -10.88 -9.93
CA MET A 314 -5.19 -12.20 -10.29
C MET A 314 -6.70 -12.15 -10.50
N SER A 315 -7.23 -12.96 -11.43
CA SER A 315 -8.68 -13.02 -11.74
C SER A 315 -9.55 -13.42 -10.55
N GLN A 316 -9.01 -14.18 -9.60
CA GLN A 316 -9.69 -14.63 -8.38
C GLN A 316 -8.73 -14.50 -7.18
N PRO A 317 -8.60 -13.28 -6.64
CA PRO A 317 -7.53 -12.93 -5.68
C PRO A 317 -7.42 -13.86 -4.47
N GLU A 318 -8.51 -14.05 -3.70
CA GLU A 318 -8.51 -14.92 -2.51
C GLU A 318 -8.18 -16.38 -2.83
N LYS A 319 -8.68 -16.88 -3.97
CA LYS A 319 -8.39 -18.25 -4.41
C LYS A 319 -6.92 -18.39 -4.86
N ALA A 320 -6.39 -17.38 -5.51
CA ALA A 320 -4.97 -17.35 -5.90
C ALA A 320 -4.07 -17.39 -4.67
N TYR A 321 -4.31 -16.51 -3.69
CA TYR A 321 -3.62 -16.54 -2.39
C TYR A 321 -3.70 -17.91 -1.73
N ALA A 322 -4.92 -18.48 -1.58
CA ALA A 322 -5.11 -19.78 -0.94
C ALA A 322 -4.43 -20.93 -1.69
N ARG A 323 -4.36 -20.86 -3.03
CA ARG A 323 -3.62 -21.82 -3.86
C ARG A 323 -2.12 -21.74 -3.59
N PHE A 324 -1.52 -20.56 -3.69
CA PHE A 324 -0.08 -20.39 -3.48
C PHE A 324 0.33 -20.78 -2.06
N ARG A 325 -0.43 -20.36 -1.04
CA ARG A 325 -0.18 -20.75 0.35
C ARG A 325 -0.16 -22.26 0.58
N ARG A 326 -0.95 -23.05 -0.16
CA ARG A 326 -0.95 -24.52 -0.02
C ARG A 326 0.25 -25.21 -0.67
N HIS A 327 0.91 -24.52 -1.61
CA HIS A 327 2.06 -25.06 -2.35
C HIS A 327 3.39 -24.48 -1.85
N ALA A 328 3.34 -23.47 -0.98
CA ALA A 328 4.50 -22.96 -0.25
C ALA A 328 4.76 -23.81 1.01
#